data_32571df9f7c29b20c6e9b30cc96c1ff1
#
_entry.id   32571df9f7c29b20c6e9b30cc96c1ff1
#
_cell.length_a   1.000
_cell.length_b   1.000
_cell.length_c   1.000
_cell.angle_alpha   90.00
_cell.angle_beta   90.00
_cell.angle_gamma   90.00
#
_symmetry.space_group_name_H-M   'P 1'
#
loop_
_entity.id
_entity.type
_entity.pdbx_description
1 polymer ?
#
loop_
_entity_poly.entity_id
_entity_poly.type
_entity_poly.pdbx_seq_one_letter_code
_entity_poly.pdbx_strand_id
1 'polypeptide(L)'
;NNIENIVNNIIETLNFYESNNNSSKIEEATIKIYCARGGMRSLSISWLLDKYKLKNITLKGGYKNYRKWTLDSFNKNWELVVIGGKTGTGKTKLLRLLDENNYQVIDLEGLACHRGSTFGGLGMKKQPSNEQFENLIAEELKLFRNQKKIFVEAESANIGKCKIPHEFFSKMKKSQRIEIIKSEQNRLEELIKTYSIYEEQDLIDAVIRIKKRLGPQRTKIAIDSIQNKDWESVCKSVLEYYDKCYEYEKVGKNNIKNLNLTDIFDNQIALKLIKDSIKF
;
A
#
# COMPACT_ATOMS: atom_id res chain seq x y z
N ASN A 1 -6.47 6.30 43.12
CA ASN A 1 -7.87 6.17 42.68
C ASN A 1 -7.87 5.73 41.19
N ASN A 2 -8.54 4.59 40.83
CA ASN A 2 -8.46 4.03 39.47
C ASN A 2 -8.88 5.03 38.39
N ILE A 3 -9.78 5.96 38.70
CA ILE A 3 -10.29 6.97 37.78
C ILE A 3 -9.22 8.01 37.46
N GLU A 4 -8.54 8.53 38.46
CA GLU A 4 -7.44 9.50 38.30
C GLU A 4 -6.28 8.88 37.49
N ASN A 5 -5.95 7.61 37.75
CA ASN A 5 -4.94 6.89 36.97
C ASN A 5 -5.28 6.77 35.49
N ILE A 6 -6.57 6.52 35.16
CA ILE A 6 -7.02 6.45 33.75
C ILE A 6 -6.84 7.82 33.07
N VAL A 7 -7.24 8.89 33.72
CA VAL A 7 -7.12 10.25 33.17
C VAL A 7 -5.65 10.66 33.04
N ASN A 8 -4.84 10.41 34.05
CA ASN A 8 -3.42 10.72 34.02
C ASN A 8 -2.70 9.96 32.87
N ASN A 9 -2.97 8.66 32.70
CA ASN A 9 -2.41 7.89 31.60
C ASN A 9 -2.84 8.44 30.21
N ILE A 10 -4.08 8.94 30.09
CA ILE A 10 -4.53 9.58 28.86
C ILE A 10 -3.76 10.89 28.63
N ILE A 11 -3.61 11.72 29.66
CA ILE A 11 -2.87 12.99 29.58
C ILE A 11 -1.39 12.74 29.26
N GLU A 12 -0.75 11.78 29.91
CA GLU A 12 0.64 11.40 29.64
C GLU A 12 0.82 10.92 28.19
N THR A 13 -0.13 10.12 27.70
CA THR A 13 -0.13 9.67 26.31
C THR A 13 -0.26 10.85 25.34
N LEU A 14 -1.12 11.81 25.61
CA LEU A 14 -1.28 13.01 24.80
C LEU A 14 -0.02 13.88 24.81
N ASN A 15 0.59 14.10 26.00
CA ASN A 15 1.84 14.83 26.15
C ASN A 15 3.00 14.18 25.36
N PHE A 16 3.07 12.85 25.38
CA PHE A 16 4.05 12.09 24.58
C PHE A 16 3.87 12.31 23.07
N TYR A 17 2.64 12.31 22.58
CA TYR A 17 2.35 12.59 21.16
C TYR A 17 2.67 14.03 20.76
N GLU A 18 2.42 15.03 21.60
CA GLU A 18 2.81 16.41 21.35
C GLU A 18 4.33 16.57 21.23
N SER A 19 5.05 16.01 22.19
CA SER A 19 6.52 16.11 22.26
C SER A 19 7.21 15.53 21.02
N ASN A 20 6.60 14.53 20.40
CA ASN A 20 7.20 13.83 19.24
C ASN A 20 6.73 14.34 17.85
N ASN A 21 5.66 15.12 17.77
CA ASN A 21 5.07 15.47 16.49
C ASN A 21 5.04 16.98 16.15
N ASN A 22 5.59 17.86 17.01
CA ASN A 22 5.53 19.33 16.83
C ASN A 22 4.12 19.87 16.50
N SER A 23 3.07 19.14 16.87
CA SER A 23 1.68 19.48 16.52
C SER A 23 0.90 19.97 17.73
N SER A 24 0.03 20.92 17.45
CA SER A 24 -0.95 21.65 18.29
C SER A 24 -1.11 21.23 19.74
N LYS A 25 -1.18 22.23 20.64
CA LYS A 25 -1.39 22.07 22.09
C LYS A 25 -2.56 21.11 22.41
N ILE A 26 -2.43 20.32 23.48
CA ILE A 26 -3.48 19.37 23.99
C ILE A 26 -4.85 20.00 24.08
N GLU A 27 -4.92 21.30 24.41
CA GLU A 27 -6.17 22.06 24.52
C GLU A 27 -6.96 22.12 23.20
N GLU A 28 -6.31 21.97 22.04
CA GLU A 28 -6.94 21.97 20.71
C GLU A 28 -7.23 20.54 20.19
N ALA A 29 -6.61 19.52 20.77
CA ALA A 29 -6.77 18.14 20.33
C ALA A 29 -8.16 17.59 20.71
N THR A 30 -8.81 16.91 19.77
CA THR A 30 -10.08 16.20 20.01
C THR A 30 -9.83 14.71 20.20
N ILE A 31 -10.09 14.19 21.39
CA ILE A 31 -9.93 12.78 21.72
C ILE A 31 -11.09 11.97 21.10
N LYS A 32 -10.76 11.00 20.25
CA LYS A 32 -11.76 10.11 19.64
C LYS A 32 -11.89 8.83 20.45
N ILE A 33 -13.08 8.58 21.00
CA ILE A 33 -13.36 7.45 21.87
C ILE A 33 -14.29 6.47 21.18
N TYR A 34 -13.96 5.19 21.26
CA TYR A 34 -14.86 4.15 20.81
C TYR A 34 -14.76 2.87 21.67
N CYS A 35 -15.82 2.10 21.67
CA CYS A 35 -15.82 0.72 22.13
C CYS A 35 -16.43 -0.17 21.04
N ALA A 36 -16.55 -1.47 21.28
CA ALA A 36 -17.04 -2.40 20.24
C ALA A 36 -18.41 -1.99 19.65
N ARG A 37 -19.34 -1.46 20.46
CA ARG A 37 -20.73 -1.17 20.07
C ARG A 37 -21.19 0.29 20.35
N GLY A 38 -20.30 1.18 20.79
CA GLY A 38 -20.65 2.57 21.10
C GLY A 38 -21.62 2.72 22.29
N GLY A 39 -21.51 1.83 23.27
CA GLY A 39 -22.37 1.83 24.46
C GLY A 39 -21.70 2.39 25.70
N MET A 40 -22.14 1.94 26.88
CA MET A 40 -21.77 2.47 28.19
C MET A 40 -20.25 2.69 28.39
N ARG A 41 -19.40 1.77 27.94
CA ARG A 41 -17.93 1.90 28.12
C ARG A 41 -17.36 3.16 27.49
N SER A 42 -17.71 3.47 26.23
CA SER A 42 -17.24 4.69 25.56
C SER A 42 -17.90 5.96 26.13
N LEU A 43 -19.17 5.87 26.50
CA LEU A 43 -19.91 6.99 27.08
C LEU A 43 -19.38 7.35 28.49
N SER A 44 -19.05 6.36 29.33
CA SER A 44 -18.48 6.60 30.66
C SER A 44 -17.13 7.30 30.58
N ILE A 45 -16.27 6.88 29.63
CA ILE A 45 -14.98 7.56 29.42
C ILE A 45 -15.19 8.97 28.87
N SER A 46 -16.10 9.16 27.92
CA SER A 46 -16.45 10.48 27.37
C SER A 46 -16.92 11.43 28.48
N TRP A 47 -17.86 10.98 29.32
CA TRP A 47 -18.33 11.74 30.47
C TRP A 47 -17.21 12.10 31.45
N LEU A 48 -16.28 11.16 31.71
CA LEU A 48 -15.13 11.40 32.55
C LEU A 48 -14.23 12.49 31.97
N LEU A 49 -13.88 12.41 30.68
CA LEU A 49 -13.04 13.41 30.01
C LEU A 49 -13.68 14.80 30.00
N ASP A 50 -15.02 14.87 29.86
CA ASP A 50 -15.77 16.14 29.95
C ASP A 50 -15.61 16.78 31.35
N LYS A 51 -15.58 15.99 32.42
CA LYS A 51 -15.31 16.50 33.80
C LYS A 51 -13.92 17.12 33.93
N TYR A 52 -12.94 16.62 33.19
CA TYR A 52 -11.60 17.17 33.12
C TYR A 52 -11.41 18.21 32.02
N LYS A 53 -12.51 18.67 31.38
CA LYS A 53 -12.52 19.66 30.30
C LYS A 53 -11.69 19.26 29.08
N LEU A 54 -11.49 17.97 28.86
CA LEU A 54 -10.80 17.45 27.70
C LEU A 54 -11.78 17.23 26.55
N LYS A 55 -11.57 17.92 25.43
CA LYS A 55 -12.43 17.84 24.25
C LYS A 55 -12.44 16.42 23.67
N ASN A 56 -13.60 15.84 23.57
CA ASN A 56 -13.72 14.47 23.09
C ASN A 56 -14.98 14.24 22.26
N ILE A 57 -14.98 13.19 21.46
CA ILE A 57 -16.12 12.70 20.68
C ILE A 57 -16.21 11.19 20.74
N THR A 58 -17.42 10.65 20.74
CA THR A 58 -17.63 9.20 20.71
C THR A 58 -18.07 8.73 19.32
N LEU A 59 -17.55 7.56 18.89
CA LEU A 59 -17.97 6.95 17.64
C LEU A 59 -19.35 6.30 17.79
N LYS A 60 -20.35 6.85 17.12
CA LYS A 60 -21.73 6.33 17.13
C LYS A 60 -21.79 4.90 16.60
N GLY A 61 -22.32 3.98 17.41
CA GLY A 61 -22.39 2.55 17.09
C GLY A 61 -21.06 1.82 17.23
N GLY A 62 -19.99 2.52 17.66
CA GLY A 62 -18.69 1.98 17.97
C GLY A 62 -17.98 1.34 16.79
N TYR A 63 -16.97 0.52 17.08
CA TYR A 63 -16.15 -0.14 16.08
C TYR A 63 -16.97 -1.04 15.13
N LYS A 64 -18.04 -1.68 15.61
CA LYS A 64 -18.92 -2.51 14.77
C LYS A 64 -19.53 -1.70 13.62
N ASN A 65 -19.98 -0.46 13.90
CA ASN A 65 -20.54 0.40 12.88
C ASN A 65 -19.49 0.92 11.90
N TYR A 66 -18.28 1.22 12.40
CA TYR A 66 -17.14 1.59 11.57
C TYR A 66 -16.76 0.45 10.60
N ARG A 67 -16.68 -0.79 11.08
CA ARG A 67 -16.40 -1.95 10.22
C ARG A 67 -17.48 -2.18 9.17
N LYS A 68 -18.75 -2.00 9.51
CA LYS A 68 -19.83 -2.05 8.52
C LYS A 68 -19.61 -1.01 7.43
N TRP A 69 -19.34 0.25 7.82
CA TRP A 69 -19.01 1.31 6.86
C TRP A 69 -17.80 0.98 6.00
N THR A 70 -16.72 0.43 6.58
CA THR A 70 -15.53 -0.02 5.85
C THR A 70 -15.91 -1.00 4.75
N LEU A 71 -16.64 -2.07 5.09
CA LEU A 71 -17.03 -3.11 4.14
C LEU A 71 -18.01 -2.57 3.07
N ASP A 72 -18.97 -1.73 3.47
CA ASP A 72 -19.92 -1.10 2.56
C ASP A 72 -19.21 -0.16 1.55
N SER A 73 -18.07 0.45 1.93
CA SER A 73 -17.31 1.32 1.04
C SER A 73 -16.80 0.60 -0.21
N PHE A 74 -16.45 -0.68 -0.11
CA PHE A 74 -15.98 -1.48 -1.24
C PHE A 74 -17.08 -1.84 -2.24
N ASN A 75 -18.34 -1.76 -1.85
CA ASN A 75 -19.49 -2.02 -2.72
C ASN A 75 -19.87 -0.81 -3.59
N LYS A 76 -19.41 0.40 -3.25
CA LYS A 76 -19.69 1.60 -4.04
C LYS A 76 -19.13 1.48 -5.46
N ASN A 77 -19.75 2.22 -6.38
CA ASN A 77 -19.31 2.22 -7.78
C ASN A 77 -18.10 3.16 -7.98
N TRP A 78 -16.90 2.61 -7.82
CA TRP A 78 -15.64 3.32 -8.02
C TRP A 78 -15.16 3.17 -9.46
N GLU A 79 -14.79 4.27 -10.11
CA GLU A 79 -14.10 4.24 -11.41
C GLU A 79 -12.61 4.00 -11.22
N LEU A 80 -12.18 2.75 -11.31
CA LEU A 80 -10.77 2.39 -11.13
C LEU A 80 -10.02 2.37 -12.45
N VAL A 81 -8.77 2.82 -12.43
CA VAL A 81 -7.77 2.63 -13.48
C VAL A 81 -6.60 1.88 -12.88
N VAL A 82 -6.34 0.68 -13.38
CA VAL A 82 -5.30 -0.20 -12.84
C VAL A 82 -3.99 0.03 -13.59
N ILE A 83 -2.95 0.42 -12.87
CA ILE A 83 -1.60 0.60 -13.41
C ILE A 83 -0.84 -0.71 -13.31
N GLY A 84 -0.65 -1.36 -14.46
CA GLY A 84 0.11 -2.60 -14.59
C GLY A 84 1.53 -2.36 -15.09
N GLY A 85 2.31 -3.41 -15.08
CA GLY A 85 3.70 -3.41 -15.56
C GLY A 85 4.54 -4.44 -14.82
N LYS A 86 5.48 -5.06 -15.51
CA LYS A 86 6.40 -6.03 -14.95
C LYS A 86 7.20 -5.45 -13.77
N THR A 87 7.85 -6.27 -13.01
CA THR A 87 8.73 -5.84 -11.90
C THR A 87 9.82 -4.90 -12.43
N GLY A 88 10.06 -3.78 -11.73
CA GLY A 88 11.04 -2.77 -12.12
C GLY A 88 10.55 -1.73 -13.14
N THR A 89 9.28 -1.76 -13.59
CA THR A 89 8.75 -0.75 -14.53
C THR A 89 8.46 0.62 -13.91
N GLY A 90 8.52 0.74 -12.58
CA GLY A 90 8.32 2.01 -11.88
C GLY A 90 6.86 2.37 -11.62
N LYS A 91 5.96 1.39 -11.48
CA LYS A 91 4.53 1.60 -11.13
C LYS A 91 4.33 2.54 -9.96
N THR A 92 5.00 2.27 -8.84
CA THR A 92 4.90 3.05 -7.60
C THR A 92 5.38 4.50 -7.78
N LYS A 93 6.46 4.72 -8.57
CA LYS A 93 6.92 6.07 -8.92
C LYS A 93 5.88 6.83 -9.71
N LEU A 94 5.23 6.14 -10.65
CA LEU A 94 4.18 6.71 -11.48
C LEU A 94 2.92 7.06 -10.66
N LEU A 95 2.52 6.19 -9.72
CA LEU A 95 1.41 6.47 -8.81
C LEU A 95 1.70 7.69 -7.93
N ARG A 96 2.92 7.81 -7.40
CA ARG A 96 3.33 9.02 -6.65
C ARG A 96 3.26 10.27 -7.51
N LEU A 97 3.74 10.21 -8.75
CA LEU A 97 3.66 11.32 -9.68
C LEU A 97 2.20 11.74 -9.96
N LEU A 98 1.29 10.78 -10.07
CA LEU A 98 -0.15 11.05 -10.22
C LEU A 98 -0.71 11.73 -8.96
N ASP A 99 -0.37 11.25 -7.78
CA ASP A 99 -0.80 11.82 -6.50
C ASP A 99 -0.31 13.27 -6.33
N GLU A 100 0.97 13.52 -6.59
CA GLU A 100 1.59 14.86 -6.59
C GLU A 100 0.90 15.84 -7.58
N ASN A 101 0.24 15.30 -8.62
CA ASN A 101 -0.54 16.07 -9.58
C ASN A 101 -2.05 16.06 -9.30
N ASN A 102 -2.46 15.80 -8.06
CA ASN A 102 -3.84 15.82 -7.55
C ASN A 102 -4.80 14.82 -8.22
N TYR A 103 -4.29 13.69 -8.70
CA TYR A 103 -5.12 12.53 -9.06
C TYR A 103 -5.43 11.72 -7.81
N GLN A 104 -6.57 11.02 -7.83
CA GLN A 104 -6.93 10.11 -6.76
C GLN A 104 -6.14 8.80 -6.92
N VAL A 105 -5.32 8.47 -5.95
CA VAL A 105 -4.43 7.30 -5.98
C VAL A 105 -4.61 6.46 -4.73
N ILE A 106 -4.66 5.15 -4.87
CA ILE A 106 -4.53 4.20 -3.75
C ILE A 106 -3.22 3.44 -3.94
N ASP A 107 -2.26 3.67 -3.05
CA ASP A 107 -1.01 2.92 -2.96
C ASP A 107 -1.24 1.67 -2.10
N LEU A 108 -1.69 0.57 -2.72
CA LEU A 108 -1.97 -0.68 -2.01
C LEU A 108 -0.71 -1.29 -1.39
N GLU A 109 0.45 -1.21 -2.08
CA GLU A 109 1.73 -1.67 -1.57
C GLU A 109 2.15 -0.88 -0.32
N GLY A 110 2.02 0.45 -0.36
CA GLY A 110 2.29 1.33 0.76
C GLY A 110 1.38 1.04 1.96
N LEU A 111 0.06 0.92 1.74
CA LEU A 111 -0.91 0.57 2.79
C LEU A 111 -0.68 -0.83 3.38
N ALA A 112 -0.22 -1.78 2.57
CA ALA A 112 0.14 -3.13 3.02
C ALA A 112 1.52 -3.20 3.68
N CYS A 113 2.34 -2.14 3.62
CA CYS A 113 3.75 -2.16 4.00
C CYS A 113 4.51 -3.31 3.30
N HIS A 114 4.29 -3.50 1.98
CA HIS A 114 4.88 -4.61 1.22
C HIS A 114 4.80 -4.38 -0.29
N ARG A 115 5.92 -4.50 -1.01
CA ARG A 115 6.03 -4.25 -2.47
C ARG A 115 5.60 -5.42 -3.35
N GLY A 116 4.58 -6.18 -2.99
CA GLY A 116 3.99 -7.26 -3.80
C GLY A 116 4.88 -8.50 -4.01
N SER A 117 6.19 -8.35 -4.14
CA SER A 117 7.15 -9.43 -4.42
C SER A 117 7.66 -10.12 -3.15
N THR A 118 8.40 -11.23 -3.28
CA THR A 118 9.06 -11.90 -2.12
C THR A 118 10.10 -11.00 -1.44
N PHE A 119 10.70 -10.07 -2.17
CA PHE A 119 11.60 -9.05 -1.63
C PHE A 119 10.81 -7.84 -1.09
N GLY A 120 9.50 -7.83 -1.28
CA GLY A 120 8.65 -6.66 -1.01
C GLY A 120 8.57 -6.23 0.45
N GLY A 121 8.91 -7.12 1.38
CA GLY A 121 8.97 -6.80 2.81
C GLY A 121 10.29 -6.19 3.27
N LEU A 122 11.34 -6.18 2.43
CA LEU A 122 12.66 -5.65 2.82
C LEU A 122 12.57 -4.15 3.09
N GLY A 123 13.09 -3.72 4.25
CA GLY A 123 13.08 -2.32 4.69
C GLY A 123 11.70 -1.72 4.93
N MET A 124 10.64 -2.54 4.91
CA MET A 124 9.28 -2.09 5.18
C MET A 124 8.89 -2.31 6.66
N LYS A 125 7.98 -1.50 7.16
CA LYS A 125 7.38 -1.72 8.48
C LYS A 125 6.62 -3.06 8.50
N LYS A 126 6.31 -3.56 9.71
CA LYS A 126 5.47 -4.74 9.87
C LYS A 126 4.12 -4.54 9.17
N GLN A 127 3.72 -5.54 8.36
CA GLN A 127 2.42 -5.51 7.69
C GLN A 127 1.27 -5.39 8.70
N PRO A 128 0.23 -4.61 8.38
CA PRO A 128 -0.99 -4.55 9.18
C PRO A 128 -1.73 -5.90 9.17
N SER A 129 -2.71 -6.07 10.06
CA SER A 129 -3.69 -7.14 9.93
C SER A 129 -4.58 -6.92 8.69
N ASN A 130 -5.23 -7.96 8.17
CA ASN A 130 -6.18 -7.80 7.06
C ASN A 130 -7.27 -6.78 7.39
N GLU A 131 -7.81 -6.82 8.60
CA GLU A 131 -8.82 -5.88 9.05
C GLU A 131 -8.32 -4.44 9.03
N GLN A 132 -7.09 -4.20 9.50
CA GLN A 132 -6.48 -2.88 9.46
C GLN A 132 -6.17 -2.42 8.03
N PHE A 133 -5.72 -3.32 7.16
CA PHE A 133 -5.49 -3.02 5.74
C PHE A 133 -6.78 -2.60 5.03
N GLU A 134 -7.88 -3.32 5.28
CA GLU A 134 -9.22 -2.95 4.79
C GLU A 134 -9.66 -1.57 5.32
N ASN A 135 -9.44 -1.31 6.61
CA ASN A 135 -9.74 -0.01 7.21
C ASN A 135 -8.95 1.12 6.51
N LEU A 136 -7.67 0.92 6.24
CA LEU A 136 -6.82 1.90 5.57
C LEU A 136 -7.31 2.19 4.14
N ILE A 137 -7.63 1.16 3.35
CA ILE A 137 -8.19 1.35 2.00
C ILE A 137 -9.50 2.14 2.07
N ALA A 138 -10.38 1.83 3.02
CA ALA A 138 -11.66 2.51 3.15
C ALA A 138 -11.52 3.99 3.56
N GLU A 139 -10.52 4.31 4.40
CA GLU A 139 -10.22 5.69 4.78
C GLU A 139 -9.68 6.49 3.57
N GLU A 140 -8.83 5.90 2.71
CA GLU A 140 -8.42 6.53 1.45
C GLU A 140 -9.63 6.78 0.54
N LEU A 141 -10.48 5.77 0.33
CA LEU A 141 -11.69 5.89 -0.49
C LEU A 141 -12.66 6.97 0.02
N LYS A 142 -12.69 7.24 1.32
CA LYS A 142 -13.50 8.30 1.93
C LYS A 142 -13.10 9.70 1.49
N LEU A 143 -11.82 9.91 1.21
CA LEU A 143 -11.28 11.21 0.79
C LEU A 143 -11.58 11.49 -0.68
N PHE A 144 -11.96 10.47 -1.46
CA PHE A 144 -12.10 10.57 -2.90
C PHE A 144 -13.51 11.02 -3.34
N ARG A 145 -13.54 11.70 -4.49
CA ARG A 145 -14.78 12.12 -5.14
C ARG A 145 -15.28 11.02 -6.07
N ASN A 146 -16.53 10.60 -5.92
CA ASN A 146 -17.15 9.50 -6.68
C ASN A 146 -17.16 9.69 -8.22
N GLN A 147 -16.93 10.90 -8.72
CA GLN A 147 -16.98 11.21 -10.16
C GLN A 147 -15.59 11.30 -10.81
N LYS A 148 -14.53 10.92 -10.10
CA LYS A 148 -13.15 10.96 -10.61
C LYS A 148 -12.55 9.56 -10.61
N LYS A 149 -11.75 9.29 -11.63
CA LYS A 149 -10.98 8.04 -11.73
C LYS A 149 -10.00 7.91 -10.59
N ILE A 150 -9.89 6.70 -10.04
CA ILE A 150 -8.95 6.34 -8.97
C ILE A 150 -7.89 5.42 -9.56
N PHE A 151 -6.64 5.80 -9.43
CA PHE A 151 -5.51 5.00 -9.88
C PHE A 151 -5.07 4.04 -8.79
N VAL A 152 -4.80 2.80 -9.17
CA VAL A 152 -4.34 1.76 -8.25
C VAL A 152 -3.36 0.85 -8.98
N GLU A 153 -2.33 0.33 -8.30
CA GLU A 153 -1.42 -0.63 -8.90
C GLU A 153 -2.09 -1.99 -9.14
N ALA A 154 -1.64 -2.64 -10.22
CA ALA A 154 -2.02 -4.01 -10.51
C ALA A 154 -1.31 -4.95 -9.55
N GLU A 155 -2.07 -5.54 -8.66
CA GLU A 155 -1.60 -6.49 -7.68
C GLU A 155 -2.38 -7.81 -7.75
N SER A 156 -1.80 -8.87 -7.19
CA SER A 156 -2.52 -10.12 -6.94
C SER A 156 -3.53 -9.93 -5.80
N ALA A 157 -4.40 -10.91 -5.58
CA ALA A 157 -5.37 -10.83 -4.49
C ALA A 157 -4.71 -10.69 -3.10
N ASN A 158 -3.42 -11.01 -2.99
CA ASN A 158 -2.65 -10.92 -1.75
C ASN A 158 -1.37 -10.12 -1.97
N ILE A 159 -1.11 -9.16 -1.09
CA ILE A 159 0.11 -8.39 -1.01
C ILE A 159 0.85 -8.80 0.28
N GLY A 160 1.81 -9.70 0.16
CA GLY A 160 2.40 -10.38 1.30
C GLY A 160 1.33 -11.14 2.10
N LYS A 161 1.06 -10.74 3.35
CA LYS A 161 0.02 -11.31 4.22
C LYS A 161 -1.33 -10.61 4.12
N CYS A 162 -1.37 -9.41 3.53
CA CYS A 162 -2.59 -8.63 3.37
C CYS A 162 -3.39 -9.11 2.17
N LYS A 163 -4.70 -9.25 2.33
CA LYS A 163 -5.63 -9.64 1.27
C LYS A 163 -6.45 -8.42 0.85
N ILE A 164 -6.47 -8.13 -0.44
CA ILE A 164 -7.33 -7.08 -1.01
C ILE A 164 -8.79 -7.50 -0.84
N PRO A 165 -9.70 -6.62 -0.34
CA PRO A 165 -11.12 -6.92 -0.22
C PRO A 165 -11.70 -7.46 -1.53
N HIS A 166 -12.45 -8.55 -1.45
CA HIS A 166 -12.94 -9.28 -2.63
C HIS A 166 -13.72 -8.39 -3.61
N GLU A 167 -14.61 -7.55 -3.08
CA GLU A 167 -15.44 -6.65 -3.86
C GLU A 167 -14.60 -5.59 -4.60
N PHE A 168 -13.60 -5.03 -3.91
CA PHE A 168 -12.66 -4.08 -4.50
C PHE A 168 -11.77 -4.74 -5.56
N PHE A 169 -11.21 -5.91 -5.26
CA PHE A 169 -10.40 -6.69 -6.21
C PHE A 169 -11.18 -7.11 -7.45
N SER A 170 -12.46 -7.47 -7.30
CA SER A 170 -13.34 -7.79 -8.42
C SER A 170 -13.57 -6.59 -9.33
N LYS A 171 -13.65 -5.37 -8.77
CA LYS A 171 -13.71 -4.14 -9.55
C LYS A 171 -12.40 -3.87 -10.27
N MET A 172 -11.25 -4.01 -9.60
CA MET A 172 -9.93 -3.88 -10.24
C MET A 172 -9.79 -4.77 -11.47
N LYS A 173 -10.24 -6.04 -11.39
CA LYS A 173 -10.19 -6.98 -12.53
C LYS A 173 -11.02 -6.54 -13.73
N LYS A 174 -12.12 -5.84 -13.52
CA LYS A 174 -13.03 -5.37 -14.56
C LYS A 174 -12.67 -3.99 -15.11
N SER A 175 -11.78 -3.28 -14.44
CA SER A 175 -11.40 -1.91 -14.75
C SER A 175 -10.44 -1.84 -15.93
N GLN A 176 -10.36 -0.65 -16.56
CA GLN A 176 -9.33 -0.33 -17.53
C GLN A 176 -7.95 -0.55 -16.91
N ARG A 177 -7.05 -1.19 -17.66
CA ARG A 177 -5.67 -1.41 -17.26
C ARG A 177 -4.72 -0.69 -18.21
N ILE A 178 -3.81 0.09 -17.64
CA ILE A 178 -2.70 0.71 -18.35
C ILE A 178 -1.45 -0.08 -18.01
N GLU A 179 -0.83 -0.70 -18.99
CA GLU A 179 0.32 -1.55 -18.85
C GLU A 179 1.59 -0.76 -19.19
N ILE A 180 2.42 -0.48 -18.18
CA ILE A 180 3.70 0.20 -18.38
C ILE A 180 4.70 -0.78 -18.98
N ILE A 181 5.31 -0.37 -20.09
CA ILE A 181 6.39 -1.10 -20.76
C ILE A 181 7.68 -0.30 -20.60
N LYS A 182 8.74 -0.97 -20.12
CA LYS A 182 10.12 -0.49 -20.10
C LYS A 182 11.05 -1.57 -20.62
N SER A 183 12.22 -1.16 -21.14
CA SER A 183 13.29 -2.09 -21.53
C SER A 183 13.75 -2.91 -20.32
N GLU A 184 14.31 -4.08 -20.59
CA GLU A 184 14.91 -4.92 -19.54
C GLU A 184 16.01 -4.17 -18.79
N GLN A 185 16.84 -3.43 -19.52
CA GLN A 185 17.92 -2.63 -18.95
C GLN A 185 17.40 -1.57 -17.97
N ASN A 186 16.38 -0.79 -18.34
CA ASN A 186 15.78 0.20 -17.44
C ASN A 186 15.20 -0.45 -16.17
N ARG A 187 14.63 -1.64 -16.30
CA ARG A 187 14.07 -2.40 -15.19
C ARG A 187 15.14 -2.95 -14.25
N LEU A 188 16.25 -3.46 -14.80
CA LEU A 188 17.40 -3.90 -14.03
C LEU A 188 18.00 -2.78 -13.20
N GLU A 189 18.26 -1.63 -13.81
CA GLU A 189 18.79 -0.44 -13.13
C GLU A 189 17.90 -0.02 -11.96
N GLU A 190 16.58 -0.03 -12.15
CA GLU A 190 15.63 0.30 -11.11
C GLU A 190 15.67 -0.69 -9.94
N LEU A 191 15.79 -1.99 -10.24
CA LEU A 191 15.88 -3.04 -9.21
C LEU A 191 17.20 -2.99 -8.46
N ILE A 192 18.31 -2.79 -9.17
CA ILE A 192 19.62 -2.63 -8.55
C ILE A 192 19.60 -1.47 -7.56
N LYS A 193 19.09 -0.28 -7.97
CA LYS A 193 18.94 0.88 -7.08
C LYS A 193 18.06 0.59 -5.86
N THR A 194 17.06 -0.26 -6.03
CA THR A 194 16.10 -0.58 -4.97
C THR A 194 16.65 -1.59 -3.97
N TYR A 195 17.40 -2.59 -4.43
CA TYR A 195 17.77 -3.73 -3.60
C TYR A 195 19.23 -3.73 -3.14
N SER A 196 20.16 -3.07 -3.84
CA SER A 196 21.58 -3.02 -3.46
C SER A 196 21.88 -2.32 -2.13
N ILE A 197 20.90 -1.65 -1.54
CA ILE A 197 21.01 -0.94 -0.26
C ILE A 197 20.72 -1.82 0.95
N TYR A 198 20.21 -3.05 0.75
CA TYR A 198 19.83 -3.95 1.84
C TYR A 198 21.00 -4.87 2.21
N GLU A 199 20.96 -5.36 3.45
CA GLU A 199 21.94 -6.30 3.96
C GLU A 199 21.92 -7.62 3.16
N GLU A 200 23.11 -8.20 2.95
CA GLU A 200 23.30 -9.42 2.20
C GLU A 200 22.44 -10.57 2.72
N GLN A 201 22.39 -10.74 4.03
CA GLN A 201 21.62 -11.83 4.67
C GLN A 201 20.12 -11.70 4.40
N ASP A 202 19.59 -10.48 4.45
CA ASP A 202 18.16 -10.23 4.17
C ASP A 202 17.77 -10.59 2.73
N LEU A 203 18.67 -10.31 1.79
CA LEU A 203 18.52 -10.66 0.37
C LEU A 203 18.59 -12.17 0.15
N ILE A 204 19.57 -12.84 0.78
CA ILE A 204 19.72 -14.31 0.74
C ILE A 204 18.45 -14.97 1.31
N ASP A 205 17.95 -14.52 2.44
CA ASP A 205 16.72 -15.05 3.05
C ASP A 205 15.49 -14.88 2.14
N ALA A 206 15.43 -13.77 1.41
CA ALA A 206 14.38 -13.54 0.43
C ALA A 206 14.47 -14.51 -0.76
N VAL A 207 15.67 -14.79 -1.27
CA VAL A 207 15.91 -15.80 -2.32
C VAL A 207 15.53 -17.20 -1.82
N ILE A 208 15.92 -17.56 -0.60
CA ILE A 208 15.61 -18.86 0.01
C ILE A 208 14.10 -19.08 0.14
N ARG A 209 13.32 -18.04 0.46
CA ARG A 209 11.84 -18.13 0.53
C ARG A 209 11.21 -18.59 -0.78
N ILE A 210 11.80 -18.26 -1.93
CA ILE A 210 11.29 -18.68 -3.25
C ILE A 210 12.04 -19.85 -3.88
N LYS A 211 13.00 -20.48 -3.19
CA LYS A 211 13.85 -21.53 -3.74
C LYS A 211 13.10 -22.65 -4.46
N LYS A 212 11.93 -23.07 -3.93
CA LYS A 212 11.10 -24.11 -4.56
C LYS A 212 10.54 -23.70 -5.93
N ARG A 213 10.28 -22.40 -6.14
CA ARG A 213 9.73 -21.83 -7.37
C ARG A 213 10.83 -21.38 -8.33
N LEU A 214 11.93 -20.87 -7.79
CA LEU A 214 13.08 -20.41 -8.55
C LEU A 214 13.88 -21.60 -9.13
N GLY A 215 13.91 -22.70 -8.42
CA GLY A 215 14.69 -23.90 -8.73
C GLY A 215 16.09 -23.86 -8.13
N PRO A 216 16.75 -25.04 -7.99
CA PRO A 216 18.01 -25.13 -7.26
C PRO A 216 19.16 -24.35 -7.94
N GLN A 217 19.27 -24.43 -9.25
CA GLN A 217 20.35 -23.79 -10.01
C GLN A 217 20.27 -22.26 -9.92
N ARG A 218 19.10 -21.66 -10.18
CA ARG A 218 18.92 -20.20 -10.09
C ARG A 218 19.05 -19.70 -8.64
N THR A 219 18.59 -20.48 -7.67
CA THR A 219 18.77 -20.15 -6.25
C THR A 219 20.26 -20.05 -5.90
N LYS A 220 21.08 -21.02 -6.36
CA LYS A 220 22.53 -21.00 -6.15
C LYS A 220 23.17 -19.77 -6.81
N ILE A 221 22.88 -19.55 -8.09
CA ILE A 221 23.40 -18.38 -8.83
C ILE A 221 23.05 -17.08 -8.11
N ALA A 222 21.78 -16.91 -7.68
CA ALA A 222 21.35 -15.70 -6.99
C ALA A 222 22.10 -15.50 -5.66
N ILE A 223 22.29 -16.55 -4.86
CA ILE A 223 23.04 -16.47 -3.60
C ILE A 223 24.51 -16.14 -3.84
N ASP A 224 25.18 -16.88 -4.75
CA ASP A 224 26.58 -16.64 -5.09
C ASP A 224 26.78 -15.20 -5.61
N SER A 225 25.84 -14.71 -6.42
CA SER A 225 25.89 -13.33 -6.95
C SER A 225 25.67 -12.27 -5.87
N ILE A 226 24.80 -12.52 -4.89
CA ILE A 226 24.62 -11.61 -3.74
C ILE A 226 25.94 -11.50 -2.97
N GLN A 227 26.57 -12.64 -2.65
CA GLN A 227 27.85 -12.70 -1.91
C GLN A 227 28.99 -11.98 -2.64
N ASN A 228 28.97 -12.03 -3.98
CA ASN A 228 29.95 -11.33 -4.83
C ASN A 228 29.55 -9.89 -5.18
N LYS A 229 28.41 -9.39 -4.67
CA LYS A 229 27.83 -8.07 -4.99
C LYS A 229 27.58 -7.84 -6.49
N ASP A 230 27.39 -8.93 -7.24
CA ASP A 230 26.98 -8.90 -8.64
C ASP A 230 25.46 -8.70 -8.73
N TRP A 231 25.03 -7.45 -8.51
CA TRP A 231 23.63 -7.08 -8.46
C TRP A 231 22.88 -7.31 -9.79
N GLU A 232 23.60 -7.22 -10.90
CA GLU A 232 23.00 -7.45 -12.22
C GLU A 232 22.55 -8.91 -12.36
N SER A 233 23.43 -9.86 -12.06
CA SER A 233 23.13 -11.30 -12.09
C SER A 233 22.03 -11.69 -11.10
N VAL A 234 22.03 -11.10 -9.89
CA VAL A 234 20.94 -11.27 -8.90
C VAL A 234 19.61 -10.86 -9.51
N CYS A 235 19.52 -9.62 -10.02
CA CYS A 235 18.29 -9.07 -10.56
C CYS A 235 17.81 -9.84 -11.81
N LYS A 236 18.71 -10.23 -12.72
CA LYS A 236 18.36 -11.04 -13.90
C LYS A 236 17.75 -12.39 -13.52
N SER A 237 18.38 -13.12 -12.60
CA SER A 237 17.89 -14.44 -12.16
C SER A 237 16.49 -14.39 -11.55
N VAL A 238 16.18 -13.30 -10.84
CA VAL A 238 14.89 -13.08 -10.17
C VAL A 238 13.85 -12.53 -11.14
N LEU A 239 14.23 -11.62 -12.06
CA LEU A 239 13.34 -11.03 -13.06
C LEU A 239 12.69 -12.08 -13.96
N GLU A 240 13.49 -13.03 -14.48
CA GLU A 240 12.94 -14.10 -15.32
C GLU A 240 11.82 -14.89 -14.64
N TYR A 241 11.96 -15.13 -13.34
CA TYR A 241 10.91 -15.81 -12.57
C TYR A 241 9.66 -14.94 -12.44
N TYR A 242 9.81 -13.66 -12.06
CA TYR A 242 8.67 -12.76 -11.89
C TYR A 242 7.97 -12.46 -13.21
N ASP A 243 8.71 -12.34 -14.31
CA ASP A 243 8.15 -12.09 -15.62
C ASP A 243 7.24 -13.24 -16.08
N LYS A 244 7.64 -14.49 -15.81
CA LYS A 244 6.78 -15.65 -16.06
C LYS A 244 5.50 -15.60 -15.21
N CYS A 245 5.61 -15.29 -13.92
CA CYS A 245 4.43 -15.17 -13.06
C CYS A 245 3.49 -14.06 -13.57
N TYR A 246 4.05 -12.94 -14.00
CA TYR A 246 3.29 -11.79 -14.50
C TYR A 246 2.51 -12.09 -15.79
N GLU A 247 3.12 -12.82 -16.73
CA GLU A 247 2.43 -13.21 -17.98
C GLU A 247 1.22 -14.12 -17.69
N TYR A 248 1.31 -15.02 -16.72
CA TYR A 248 0.14 -15.83 -16.30
C TYR A 248 -0.99 -14.96 -15.72
N GLU A 249 -0.69 -13.90 -15.02
CA GLU A 249 -1.70 -12.99 -14.46
C GLU A 249 -2.42 -12.15 -15.52
N LYS A 250 -1.80 -11.94 -16.69
CA LYS A 250 -2.40 -11.19 -17.81
C LYS A 250 -3.45 -11.98 -18.57
N VAL A 251 -3.43 -13.30 -18.54
CA VAL A 251 -4.33 -14.14 -19.30
C VAL A 251 -5.78 -13.84 -18.91
N GLY A 252 -6.61 -13.51 -19.91
CA GLY A 252 -8.06 -13.24 -19.75
C GLY A 252 -8.43 -11.80 -19.37
N LYS A 253 -7.52 -10.84 -19.40
CA LYS A 253 -7.81 -9.41 -19.18
C LYS A 253 -8.00 -8.67 -20.51
N ASN A 254 -9.23 -8.22 -20.78
CA ASN A 254 -9.62 -7.74 -22.11
C ASN A 254 -9.49 -6.21 -22.32
N ASN A 255 -9.20 -5.42 -21.31
CA ASN A 255 -9.14 -3.95 -21.42
C ASN A 255 -7.77 -3.41 -21.04
N ILE A 256 -6.74 -3.82 -21.80
CA ILE A 256 -5.36 -3.43 -21.54
C ILE A 256 -4.91 -2.41 -22.60
N LYS A 257 -4.44 -1.25 -22.16
CA LYS A 257 -3.75 -0.27 -22.99
C LYS A 257 -2.27 -0.25 -22.65
N ASN A 258 -1.42 -0.50 -23.61
CA ASN A 258 0.03 -0.46 -23.42
C ASN A 258 0.54 0.97 -23.46
N LEU A 259 1.38 1.33 -22.49
CA LEU A 259 2.06 2.61 -22.37
C LEU A 259 3.57 2.38 -22.38
N ASN A 260 4.21 2.66 -23.49
CA ASN A 260 5.64 2.51 -23.63
C ASN A 260 6.35 3.73 -22.99
N LEU A 261 7.09 3.48 -21.92
CA LEU A 261 7.92 4.45 -21.22
C LEU A 261 9.41 4.07 -21.28
N THR A 262 9.81 3.24 -22.26
CA THR A 262 11.22 2.94 -22.51
C THR A 262 11.95 4.24 -22.82
N ASP A 263 13.07 4.49 -22.13
CA ASP A 263 13.90 5.69 -22.27
C ASP A 263 13.22 7.03 -21.99
N ILE A 264 12.00 6.98 -21.40
CA ILE A 264 11.32 8.18 -20.91
C ILE A 264 11.65 8.38 -19.44
N PHE A 265 12.52 9.35 -19.17
CA PHE A 265 12.97 9.73 -17.82
C PHE A 265 12.28 11.02 -17.33
N ASP A 266 11.63 11.76 -18.23
CA ASP A 266 10.91 12.98 -17.92
C ASP A 266 9.52 12.67 -17.36
N ASN A 267 9.28 13.09 -16.12
CA ASN A 267 8.04 12.90 -15.40
C ASN A 267 6.84 13.61 -16.08
N GLN A 268 7.06 14.77 -16.71
CA GLN A 268 5.99 15.53 -17.38
C GLN A 268 5.54 14.81 -18.66
N ILE A 269 6.48 14.23 -19.40
CA ILE A 269 6.17 13.43 -20.59
C ILE A 269 5.40 12.18 -20.17
N ALA A 270 5.85 11.46 -19.13
CA ALA A 270 5.16 10.29 -18.60
C ALA A 270 3.72 10.62 -18.17
N LEU A 271 3.53 11.73 -17.45
CA LEU A 271 2.22 12.20 -17.00
C LEU A 271 1.30 12.55 -18.18
N LYS A 272 1.82 13.22 -19.22
CA LYS A 272 1.07 13.54 -20.43
C LYS A 272 0.60 12.29 -21.15
N LEU A 273 1.47 11.30 -21.34
CA LEU A 273 1.15 10.02 -21.98
C LEU A 273 0.07 9.24 -21.22
N ILE A 274 0.09 9.28 -19.88
CA ILE A 274 -0.96 8.68 -19.07
C ILE A 274 -2.27 9.41 -19.28
N LYS A 275 -2.27 10.74 -19.19
CA LYS A 275 -3.47 11.58 -19.45
C LYS A 275 -4.10 11.25 -20.78
N ASP A 276 -3.30 11.12 -21.84
CA ASP A 276 -3.77 10.79 -23.18
C ASP A 276 -4.26 9.33 -23.27
N SER A 277 -3.75 8.46 -22.39
CA SER A 277 -4.19 7.06 -22.28
C SER A 277 -5.55 6.89 -21.61
N ILE A 278 -6.00 7.88 -20.83
CA ILE A 278 -7.23 7.84 -20.03
C ILE A 278 -8.38 8.61 -20.71
N LYS A 279 -8.07 9.46 -21.67
CA LYS A 279 -9.07 10.18 -22.44
C LYS A 279 -9.83 9.20 -23.35
N PHE A 280 -10.97 8.69 -22.85
CA PHE A 280 -12.01 7.99 -23.60
C PHE A 280 -13.37 8.36 -23.06
#